data_b633b9868926c8692b1afc88aa98b13d
#
_entry.id   b633b9868926c8692b1afc88aa98b13d
#
_cell.length_a   1.000
_cell.length_b   1.000
_cell.length_c   1.000
_cell.angle_alpha   90.00
_cell.angle_beta   90.00
_cell.angle_gamma   90.00
#
_symmetry.space_group_name_H-M   'P 1'
#
loop_
_entity.id
_entity.type
_entity.pdbx_description
1 polymer ?
#
loop_
_entity_poly.entity_id
_entity_poly.type
_entity_poly.pdbx_seq_one_letter_code
_entity_poly.pdbx_strand_id
1 'polypeptide(L)'
;LSLLQPFEDARYRKIADKPLEMDPVFILGHWRSGTTFMHNVFSCDKHFGYNTTYQTVFPNLMLWGQPFFKKNMAFLMPDKRPTDNMELKVDLPQEEEFALANMMPYTYYNFWFFPKHMLEYCDRYLLFDNISEHEREVFKETFLKLIKISLWNTKGSQFLSKNPPHTGRVKTLVEMFPNAKFIYLKRNPYTVFESTRSFFTNTIQPLRLQDISNEQIESNFIEVYRRLFYKYEEQKHLIPEGNLVEVKFEDFEQDAFAMTEDIYKKLNLPGFE
;
A
#
# COMPACT_ATOMS: atom_id res chain seq x y z
N LEU A 1 20.50 7.48 12.37
CA LEU A 1 19.20 8.19 12.27
C LEU A 1 18.46 8.26 13.61
N SER A 2 18.64 7.29 14.52
CA SER A 2 17.99 7.28 15.86
C SER A 2 18.26 8.55 16.70
N LEU A 3 19.40 9.18 16.52
CA LEU A 3 19.74 10.46 17.20
C LEU A 3 18.83 11.63 16.74
N LEU A 4 18.18 11.52 15.61
CA LEU A 4 17.28 12.55 15.04
C LEU A 4 15.82 12.31 15.40
N GLN A 5 15.50 11.16 16.00
CA GLN A 5 14.14 10.78 16.39
C GLN A 5 13.44 11.82 17.30
N PRO A 6 14.09 12.44 18.29
CA PRO A 6 13.44 13.45 19.13
C PRO A 6 12.90 14.66 18.35
N PHE A 7 13.58 15.05 17.26
CA PHE A 7 13.14 16.16 16.40
C PHE A 7 11.95 15.76 15.54
N GLU A 8 11.93 14.52 15.07
CA GLU A 8 10.78 13.95 14.34
C GLU A 8 9.55 13.88 15.25
N ASP A 9 9.71 13.33 16.47
CA ASP A 9 8.63 13.19 17.44
C ASP A 9 8.07 14.55 17.88
N ALA A 10 8.92 15.57 18.05
CA ALA A 10 8.48 16.92 18.35
C ALA A 10 7.63 17.54 17.23
N ARG A 11 7.91 17.20 15.97
CA ARG A 11 7.08 17.61 14.82
C ARG A 11 5.78 16.81 14.73
N TYR A 12 5.87 15.50 14.97
CA TYR A 12 4.69 14.63 14.95
C TYR A 12 3.65 15.04 16.00
N ARG A 13 4.06 15.43 17.21
CA ARG A 13 3.15 15.90 18.28
C ARG A 13 2.23 17.04 17.82
N LYS A 14 2.63 17.87 16.85
CA LYS A 14 1.81 18.97 16.33
C LYS A 14 0.63 18.50 15.46
N ILE A 15 0.66 17.26 15.01
CA ILE A 15 -0.36 16.67 14.12
C ILE A 15 -1.00 15.41 14.74
N ALA A 16 -0.42 14.87 15.81
CA ALA A 16 -0.86 13.61 16.42
C ALA A 16 -2.35 13.64 16.82
N ASP A 17 -2.80 14.72 17.45
CA ASP A 17 -4.17 14.87 17.96
C ASP A 17 -5.16 15.41 16.92
N LYS A 18 -4.68 15.76 15.70
CA LYS A 18 -5.59 16.24 14.65
C LYS A 18 -6.43 15.06 14.13
N PRO A 19 -7.78 15.21 14.09
CA PRO A 19 -8.62 14.22 13.42
C PRO A 19 -8.33 14.20 11.91
N LEU A 20 -8.66 13.10 11.26
CA LEU A 20 -8.73 13.07 9.80
C LEU A 20 -9.97 13.86 9.36
N GLU A 21 -9.83 14.67 8.31
CA GLU A 21 -10.95 15.42 7.74
C GLU A 21 -11.94 14.49 7.02
N MET A 22 -11.40 13.47 6.36
CA MET A 22 -12.17 12.44 5.63
C MET A 22 -11.54 11.08 5.83
N ASP A 23 -12.38 10.04 5.84
CA ASP A 23 -11.91 8.65 5.84
C ASP A 23 -11.19 8.33 4.51
N PRO A 24 -10.20 7.43 4.53
CA PRO A 24 -9.37 7.12 3.35
C PRO A 24 -10.14 6.53 2.15
N VAL A 25 -9.52 6.63 0.97
CA VAL A 25 -9.85 5.83 -0.21
C VAL A 25 -8.80 4.73 -0.34
N PHE A 26 -9.23 3.48 -0.40
CA PHE A 26 -8.36 2.30 -0.51
C PHE A 26 -8.43 1.68 -1.90
N ILE A 27 -7.31 1.67 -2.63
CA ILE A 27 -7.14 0.88 -3.85
C ILE A 27 -6.66 -0.50 -3.44
N LEU A 28 -7.56 -1.48 -3.53
CA LEU A 28 -7.34 -2.89 -3.25
C LEU A 28 -7.03 -3.67 -4.53
N GLY A 29 -6.45 -4.83 -4.39
CA GLY A 29 -6.14 -5.76 -5.46
C GLY A 29 -4.84 -6.52 -5.20
N HIS A 30 -4.62 -7.58 -5.94
CA HIS A 30 -3.37 -8.35 -5.83
C HIS A 30 -2.18 -7.55 -6.41
N TRP A 31 -0.97 -7.85 -5.96
CA TRP A 31 0.25 -7.36 -6.63
C TRP A 31 0.18 -7.69 -8.12
N ARG A 32 0.71 -6.82 -8.95
CA ARG A 32 0.74 -6.97 -10.41
C ARG A 32 -0.63 -6.88 -11.10
N SER A 33 -1.69 -6.49 -10.40
CA SER A 33 -3.01 -6.26 -11.00
C SER A 33 -3.20 -4.86 -11.60
N GLY A 34 -2.16 -4.01 -11.61
CA GLY A 34 -2.25 -2.65 -12.17
C GLY A 34 -2.59 -1.56 -11.14
N THR A 35 -2.67 -1.90 -9.86
CA THR A 35 -2.98 -0.95 -8.77
C THR A 35 -2.04 0.26 -8.71
N THR A 36 -0.77 0.12 -9.12
CA THR A 36 0.16 1.25 -9.19
C THR A 36 -0.24 2.26 -10.27
N PHE A 37 -0.68 1.79 -11.45
CA PHE A 37 -1.16 2.68 -12.51
C PHE A 37 -2.38 3.47 -12.04
N MET A 38 -3.37 2.79 -11.45
CA MET A 38 -4.54 3.45 -10.85
C MET A 38 -4.14 4.45 -9.76
N HIS A 39 -3.22 4.10 -8.87
CA HIS A 39 -2.73 5.00 -7.82
C HIS A 39 -2.11 6.28 -8.40
N ASN A 40 -1.31 6.15 -9.45
CA ASN A 40 -0.71 7.30 -10.12
C ASN A 40 -1.76 8.20 -10.78
N VAL A 41 -2.79 7.62 -11.41
CA VAL A 41 -3.89 8.40 -12.00
C VAL A 41 -4.65 9.18 -10.92
N PHE A 42 -5.08 8.52 -9.85
CA PHE A 42 -5.81 9.18 -8.75
C PHE A 42 -4.94 10.19 -8.00
N SER A 43 -3.64 9.96 -7.87
CA SER A 43 -2.71 10.89 -7.21
C SER A 43 -2.49 12.21 -7.97
N CYS A 44 -2.97 12.33 -9.21
CA CYS A 44 -2.97 13.60 -9.94
C CYS A 44 -3.97 14.61 -9.35
N ASP A 45 -5.02 14.12 -8.68
CA ASP A 45 -5.94 14.98 -7.94
C ASP A 45 -5.29 15.44 -6.62
N LYS A 46 -5.12 16.76 -6.48
CA LYS A 46 -4.52 17.40 -5.29
C LYS A 46 -5.34 17.24 -4.01
N HIS A 47 -6.60 16.83 -4.13
CA HIS A 47 -7.43 16.47 -2.99
C HIS A 47 -6.84 15.32 -2.20
N PHE A 48 -6.17 14.37 -2.89
CA PHE A 48 -5.56 13.23 -2.26
C PHE A 48 -4.15 13.50 -1.71
N GLY A 49 -3.93 13.01 -0.50
CA GLY A 49 -2.59 12.80 0.04
C GLY A 49 -2.25 11.32 0.10
N TYR A 50 -0.98 10.98 -0.04
CA TYR A 50 -0.52 9.60 -0.14
C TYR A 50 0.86 9.41 0.49
N ASN A 51 1.22 8.17 0.78
CA ASN A 51 2.56 7.81 1.20
C ASN A 51 3.54 7.94 0.03
N THR A 52 4.64 8.67 0.22
CA THR A 52 5.62 8.94 -0.83
C THR A 52 6.79 7.96 -0.80
N THR A 53 7.50 7.82 -1.93
CA THR A 53 8.73 7.02 -2.01
C THR A 53 9.76 7.45 -0.95
N TYR A 54 9.91 8.76 -0.69
CA TYR A 54 10.76 9.26 0.38
C TYR A 54 10.39 8.70 1.75
N GLN A 55 9.10 8.67 2.09
CA GLN A 55 8.61 8.19 3.38
C GLN A 55 8.85 6.70 3.58
N THR A 56 8.85 5.91 2.50
CA THR A 56 9.17 4.47 2.59
C THR A 56 10.62 4.20 2.97
N VAL A 57 11.54 5.07 2.54
CA VAL A 57 12.98 4.91 2.78
C VAL A 57 13.41 5.51 4.12
N PHE A 58 12.78 6.63 4.52
CA PHE A 58 13.12 7.37 5.74
C PHE A 58 11.96 7.45 6.74
N PRO A 59 11.46 6.32 7.28
CA PRO A 59 10.26 6.30 8.12
C PRO A 59 10.43 7.07 9.44
N ASN A 60 11.66 7.27 9.91
CA ASN A 60 11.96 8.00 11.13
C ASN A 60 12.38 9.46 10.90
N LEU A 61 12.24 9.95 9.67
CA LEU A 61 12.57 11.33 9.26
C LEU A 61 11.56 11.86 8.23
N MET A 62 10.31 11.49 8.38
CA MET A 62 9.26 11.87 7.42
C MET A 62 8.87 13.35 7.50
N LEU A 63 9.11 14.00 8.66
CA LEU A 63 8.73 15.39 8.93
C LEU A 63 9.94 16.32 9.10
N TRP A 64 11.05 15.81 9.62
CA TRP A 64 12.23 16.61 9.92
C TRP A 64 13.31 16.42 8.87
N GLY A 65 13.93 17.52 8.43
CA GLY A 65 15.09 17.48 7.51
C GLY A 65 14.77 17.04 6.07
N GLN A 66 13.52 16.91 5.69
CA GLN A 66 13.11 16.43 4.36
C GLN A 66 13.86 17.07 3.17
N PRO A 67 14.02 18.40 3.08
CA PRO A 67 14.68 18.99 1.90
C PRO A 67 16.10 18.46 1.69
N PHE A 68 16.82 18.26 2.77
CA PHE A 68 18.18 17.71 2.73
C PHE A 68 18.19 16.24 2.30
N PHE A 69 17.38 15.41 2.97
CA PHE A 69 17.34 13.97 2.69
C PHE A 69 16.74 13.66 1.33
N LYS A 70 15.68 14.36 0.91
CA LYS A 70 15.07 14.21 -0.43
C LYS A 70 16.06 14.54 -1.54
N LYS A 71 16.85 15.62 -1.40
CA LYS A 71 17.87 16.01 -2.37
C LYS A 71 18.94 14.91 -2.52
N ASN A 72 19.43 14.38 -1.41
CA ASN A 72 20.44 13.31 -1.45
C ASN A 72 19.84 12.00 -2.00
N MET A 73 18.62 11.65 -1.63
CA MET A 73 17.93 10.48 -2.17
C MET A 73 17.73 10.60 -3.68
N ALA A 74 17.25 11.75 -4.17
CA ALA A 74 17.02 11.98 -5.59
C ALA A 74 18.32 11.86 -6.42
N PHE A 75 19.46 12.24 -5.85
CA PHE A 75 20.76 12.10 -6.51
C PHE A 75 21.22 10.63 -6.65
N LEU A 76 20.85 9.78 -5.69
CA LEU A 76 21.28 8.37 -5.65
C LEU A 76 20.26 7.41 -6.30
N MET A 77 19.05 7.88 -6.55
CA MET A 77 17.96 7.06 -7.01
C MET A 77 17.96 6.90 -8.54
N PRO A 78 17.68 5.69 -9.07
CA PRO A 78 17.51 5.52 -10.51
C PRO A 78 16.19 6.20 -10.98
N ASP A 79 16.16 6.67 -12.23
CA ASP A 79 14.98 7.33 -12.81
C ASP A 79 13.78 6.39 -12.96
N LYS A 80 14.02 5.08 -13.07
CA LYS A 80 13.01 4.06 -13.29
C LYS A 80 13.15 2.91 -12.31
N ARG A 81 12.01 2.33 -11.93
CA ARG A 81 12.00 1.12 -11.12
C ARG A 81 12.53 -0.08 -11.91
N PRO A 82 13.46 -0.86 -11.35
CA PRO A 82 13.99 -2.06 -12.02
C PRO A 82 12.91 -3.13 -12.32
N THR A 83 11.79 -3.09 -11.61
CA THR A 83 10.74 -4.12 -11.66
C THR A 83 9.75 -3.98 -12.82
N ASP A 84 9.52 -2.77 -13.33
CA ASP A 84 8.45 -2.50 -14.31
C ASP A 84 8.68 -1.25 -15.17
N ASN A 85 9.87 -0.68 -15.12
CA ASN A 85 10.25 0.54 -15.84
C ASN A 85 9.40 1.79 -15.55
N MET A 86 8.53 1.75 -14.53
CA MET A 86 7.77 2.94 -14.11
C MET A 86 8.71 3.99 -13.53
N GLU A 87 8.34 5.26 -13.73
CA GLU A 87 9.08 6.38 -13.18
C GLU A 87 9.22 6.27 -11.66
N LEU A 88 10.41 6.59 -11.14
CA LEU A 88 10.70 6.58 -9.72
C LEU A 88 11.22 7.95 -9.30
N LYS A 89 10.45 8.66 -8.49
CA LYS A 89 10.81 9.95 -7.90
C LYS A 89 10.51 9.95 -6.40
N VAL A 90 11.19 10.80 -5.66
CA VAL A 90 11.06 10.88 -4.20
C VAL A 90 9.65 11.22 -3.71
N ASP A 91 8.92 12.00 -4.49
CA ASP A 91 7.58 12.48 -4.14
C ASP A 91 6.44 11.69 -4.81
N LEU A 92 6.75 10.68 -5.64
CA LEU A 92 5.70 9.82 -6.22
C LEU A 92 5.08 8.91 -5.16
N PRO A 93 3.79 8.54 -5.36
CA PRO A 93 3.09 7.65 -4.45
C PRO A 93 3.72 6.25 -4.40
N GLN A 94 3.73 5.66 -3.22
CA GLN A 94 4.30 4.34 -2.95
C GLN A 94 3.43 3.56 -1.97
N GLU A 95 3.55 2.22 -1.99
CA GLU A 95 2.85 1.31 -1.08
C GLU A 95 3.21 1.58 0.38
N GLU A 96 2.19 1.63 1.23
CA GLU A 96 2.37 1.84 2.67
C GLU A 96 3.14 0.70 3.34
N GLU A 97 3.02 -0.53 2.82
CA GLU A 97 3.69 -1.69 3.43
C GLU A 97 5.21 -1.52 3.49
N PHE A 98 5.83 -0.81 2.54
CA PHE A 98 7.26 -0.50 2.62
C PHE A 98 7.60 0.41 3.80
N ALA A 99 6.79 1.44 4.05
CA ALA A 99 6.98 2.29 5.21
C ALA A 99 6.69 1.53 6.51
N LEU A 100 5.59 0.79 6.56
CA LEU A 100 5.18 -0.02 7.70
C LEU A 100 6.24 -1.08 8.05
N ALA A 101 6.84 -1.75 7.06
CA ALA A 101 7.92 -2.71 7.26
C ALA A 101 9.18 -2.11 7.90
N ASN A 102 9.40 -0.81 7.70
CA ASN A 102 10.49 -0.08 8.32
C ASN A 102 10.11 0.56 9.69
N MET A 103 8.82 0.61 10.02
CA MET A 103 8.31 1.20 11.27
C MET A 103 7.97 0.14 12.34
N MET A 104 7.63 -1.09 11.92
CA MET A 104 7.24 -2.18 12.81
C MET A 104 7.70 -3.54 12.24
N PRO A 105 7.92 -4.57 13.08
CA PRO A 105 8.34 -5.90 12.61
C PRO A 105 7.18 -6.75 12.07
N TYR A 106 5.93 -6.33 12.24
CA TYR A 106 4.71 -7.09 11.97
C TYR A 106 4.20 -6.83 10.55
N THR A 107 4.94 -7.29 9.53
CA THR A 107 4.64 -7.03 8.12
C THR A 107 4.75 -8.28 7.26
N TYR A 108 3.88 -8.37 6.27
CA TYR A 108 3.94 -9.44 5.28
C TYR A 108 5.24 -9.39 4.47
N TYR A 109 5.83 -8.20 4.23
CA TYR A 109 7.04 -8.05 3.41
C TYR A 109 8.30 -8.66 4.01
N ASN A 110 8.27 -9.16 5.24
CA ASN A 110 9.34 -10.01 5.79
C ASN A 110 9.61 -11.25 4.92
N PHE A 111 8.63 -11.73 4.11
CA PHE A 111 8.83 -12.86 3.20
C PHE A 111 9.89 -12.59 2.13
N TRP A 112 10.19 -11.33 1.81
CA TRP A 112 11.26 -10.99 0.86
C TRP A 112 12.62 -11.51 1.31
N PHE A 113 12.87 -11.43 2.61
CA PHE A 113 14.10 -11.90 3.23
C PHE A 113 13.99 -13.37 3.68
N PHE A 114 12.81 -13.77 4.13
CA PHE A 114 12.53 -15.09 4.73
C PHE A 114 11.42 -15.84 3.97
N PRO A 115 11.65 -16.22 2.69
CA PRO A 115 10.61 -16.79 1.83
C PRO A 115 10.09 -18.16 2.27
N LYS A 116 10.83 -18.92 3.10
CA LYS A 116 10.33 -20.18 3.69
C LYS A 116 9.13 -19.96 4.63
N HIS A 117 8.99 -18.76 5.19
CA HIS A 117 7.92 -18.39 6.10
C HIS A 117 6.79 -17.59 5.39
N MET A 118 6.78 -17.56 4.06
CA MET A 118 5.81 -16.75 3.28
C MET A 118 4.37 -17.03 3.67
N LEU A 119 3.97 -18.31 3.82
CA LEU A 119 2.59 -18.67 4.17
C LEU A 119 2.25 -18.36 5.63
N GLU A 120 3.21 -18.45 6.54
CA GLU A 120 3.05 -18.02 7.94
C GLU A 120 2.83 -16.50 8.01
N TYR A 121 3.66 -15.73 7.32
CA TYR A 121 3.47 -14.28 7.24
C TYR A 121 2.18 -13.89 6.51
N CYS A 122 1.74 -14.71 5.54
CA CYS A 122 0.46 -14.54 4.87
C CYS A 122 -0.69 -14.62 5.89
N ASP A 123 -0.80 -15.70 6.64
CA ASP A 123 -1.87 -15.89 7.59
C ASP A 123 -1.85 -14.82 8.70
N ARG A 124 -0.65 -14.48 9.20
CA ARG A 124 -0.50 -13.58 10.34
C ARG A 124 -0.59 -12.11 9.96
N TYR A 125 0.13 -11.68 8.92
CA TYR A 125 0.31 -10.25 8.62
C TYR A 125 -0.36 -9.78 7.33
N LEU A 126 -0.76 -10.68 6.43
CA LEU A 126 -1.52 -10.34 5.24
C LEU A 126 -3.03 -10.45 5.49
N LEU A 127 -3.48 -11.57 6.05
CA LEU A 127 -4.90 -11.89 6.25
C LEU A 127 -5.41 -11.51 7.65
N PHE A 128 -4.51 -11.30 8.61
CA PHE A 128 -4.81 -11.03 10.01
C PHE A 128 -5.62 -12.15 10.70
N ASP A 129 -5.50 -13.39 10.21
CA ASP A 129 -6.23 -14.53 10.80
C ASP A 129 -5.61 -14.97 12.14
N ASN A 130 -4.27 -15.00 12.21
CA ASN A 130 -3.52 -15.44 13.39
C ASN A 130 -2.68 -14.31 14.01
N ILE A 131 -3.10 -13.08 13.84
CA ILE A 131 -2.45 -11.91 14.46
C ILE A 131 -2.89 -11.78 15.92
N SER A 132 -1.97 -11.48 16.83
CA SER A 132 -2.33 -11.16 18.21
C SER A 132 -2.97 -9.79 18.30
N GLU A 133 -3.76 -9.55 19.37
CA GLU A 133 -4.40 -8.25 19.59
C GLU A 133 -3.36 -7.13 19.72
N HIS A 134 -2.26 -7.39 20.43
CA HIS A 134 -1.15 -6.44 20.52
C HIS A 134 -0.58 -6.04 19.16
N GLU A 135 -0.30 -7.02 18.28
CA GLU A 135 0.23 -6.75 16.94
C GLU A 135 -0.76 -5.97 16.07
N ARG A 136 -2.06 -6.30 16.21
CA ARG A 136 -3.15 -5.59 15.53
C ARG A 136 -3.23 -4.13 15.96
N GLU A 137 -3.14 -3.85 17.26
CA GLU A 137 -3.14 -2.47 17.77
C GLU A 137 -1.89 -1.71 17.34
N VAL A 138 -0.70 -2.32 17.39
CA VAL A 138 0.53 -1.70 16.84
C VAL A 138 0.38 -1.37 15.36
N PHE A 139 -0.26 -2.25 14.57
CA PHE A 139 -0.55 -1.96 13.16
C PHE A 139 -1.48 -0.74 13.03
N LYS A 140 -2.61 -0.70 13.76
CA LYS A 140 -3.59 0.39 13.69
C LYS A 140 -2.95 1.74 14.03
N GLU A 141 -2.21 1.80 15.14
CA GLU A 141 -1.52 3.02 15.59
C GLU A 141 -0.47 3.48 14.58
N THR A 142 0.36 2.55 14.09
CA THR A 142 1.43 2.84 13.14
C THR A 142 0.86 3.31 11.80
N PHE A 143 -0.20 2.66 11.32
CA PHE A 143 -0.86 3.04 10.07
C PHE A 143 -1.55 4.40 10.17
N LEU A 144 -2.26 4.67 11.26
CA LEU A 144 -2.86 5.99 11.49
C LEU A 144 -1.79 7.10 11.58
N LYS A 145 -0.66 6.83 12.23
CA LYS A 145 0.49 7.75 12.27
C LYS A 145 1.00 8.03 10.85
N LEU A 146 1.18 7.00 10.03
CA LEU A 146 1.65 7.13 8.66
C LEU A 146 0.67 7.97 7.81
N ILE A 147 -0.64 7.74 7.92
CA ILE A 147 -1.67 8.52 7.22
C ILE A 147 -1.55 10.01 7.59
N LYS A 148 -1.52 10.35 8.88
CA LYS A 148 -1.42 11.75 9.35
C LYS A 148 -0.16 12.45 8.82
N ILE A 149 0.97 11.76 8.84
CA ILE A 149 2.23 12.29 8.31
C ILE A 149 2.14 12.49 6.79
N SER A 150 1.57 11.53 6.07
CA SER A 150 1.42 11.60 4.61
C SER A 150 0.54 12.76 4.17
N LEU A 151 -0.62 12.93 4.81
CA LEU A 151 -1.50 14.08 4.57
C LEU A 151 -0.82 15.41 4.89
N TRP A 152 -0.08 15.48 5.99
CA TRP A 152 0.68 16.69 6.33
C TRP A 152 1.74 17.04 5.27
N ASN A 153 2.42 16.03 4.72
CA ASN A 153 3.48 16.24 3.74
C ASN A 153 2.97 16.59 2.35
N THR A 154 1.90 15.96 1.90
CA THR A 154 1.33 16.14 0.57
C THR A 154 0.30 17.27 0.50
N LYS A 155 -0.20 17.72 1.65
CA LYS A 155 -1.28 18.74 1.77
C LYS A 155 -2.63 18.28 1.23
N GLY A 156 -2.83 17.00 1.07
CA GLY A 156 -4.14 16.43 0.72
C GLY A 156 -5.11 16.44 1.90
N SER A 157 -6.40 16.50 1.61
CA SER A 157 -7.48 16.44 2.60
C SER A 157 -7.97 15.02 2.87
N GLN A 158 -7.82 14.12 1.90
CA GLN A 158 -8.21 12.71 2.01
C GLN A 158 -7.03 11.79 1.66
N PHE A 159 -6.83 10.74 2.45
CA PHE A 159 -5.74 9.80 2.21
C PHE A 159 -6.11 8.80 1.11
N LEU A 160 -5.25 8.69 0.11
CA LEU A 160 -5.33 7.67 -0.94
C LEU A 160 -4.31 6.57 -0.64
N SER A 161 -4.81 5.42 -0.30
CA SER A 161 -4.03 4.21 -0.01
C SER A 161 -3.96 3.29 -1.22
N LYS A 162 -2.78 2.79 -1.55
CA LYS A 162 -2.61 1.67 -2.47
C LYS A 162 -1.61 0.69 -1.88
N ASN A 163 -2.11 -0.33 -1.25
CA ASN A 163 -1.33 -1.35 -0.57
C ASN A 163 -1.97 -2.74 -0.78
N PRO A 164 -1.43 -3.59 -1.65
CA PRO A 164 -2.01 -4.91 -1.91
C PRO A 164 -2.32 -5.73 -0.64
N PRO A 165 -1.50 -5.70 0.43
CA PRO A 165 -1.85 -6.32 1.70
C PRO A 165 -3.19 -5.88 2.31
N HIS A 166 -3.65 -4.67 2.05
CA HIS A 166 -4.94 -4.19 2.56
C HIS A 166 -6.14 -4.96 2.01
N THR A 167 -5.98 -5.65 0.87
CA THR A 167 -6.98 -6.55 0.31
C THR A 167 -7.37 -7.69 1.27
N GLY A 168 -6.44 -8.15 2.10
CA GLY A 168 -6.70 -9.17 3.13
C GLY A 168 -7.14 -8.60 4.50
N ARG A 169 -7.19 -7.27 4.64
CA ARG A 169 -7.41 -6.57 5.92
C ARG A 169 -8.69 -5.73 5.93
N VAL A 170 -9.62 -5.96 5.01
CA VAL A 170 -10.84 -5.14 4.81
C VAL A 170 -11.60 -4.95 6.12
N LYS A 171 -11.80 -6.01 6.91
CA LYS A 171 -12.47 -5.92 8.22
C LYS A 171 -11.80 -4.88 9.13
N THR A 172 -10.48 -4.94 9.29
CA THR A 172 -9.72 -4.00 10.13
C THR A 172 -9.81 -2.57 9.60
N LEU A 173 -9.78 -2.39 8.27
CA LEU A 173 -9.89 -1.06 7.67
C LEU A 173 -11.28 -0.45 7.87
N VAL A 174 -12.35 -1.23 7.75
CA VAL A 174 -13.72 -0.78 8.02
C VAL A 174 -13.92 -0.45 9.51
N GLU A 175 -13.30 -1.23 10.41
CA GLU A 175 -13.30 -0.94 11.85
C GLU A 175 -12.60 0.39 12.18
N MET A 176 -11.47 0.68 11.49
CA MET A 176 -10.71 1.93 11.68
C MET A 176 -11.38 3.15 11.03
N PHE A 177 -12.02 2.94 9.87
CA PHE A 177 -12.55 3.99 8.99
C PHE A 177 -13.92 3.58 8.44
N PRO A 178 -15.00 3.78 9.21
CA PRO A 178 -16.32 3.28 8.83
C PRO A 178 -16.91 3.89 7.55
N ASN A 179 -16.47 5.08 7.15
CA ASN A 179 -16.91 5.74 5.91
C ASN A 179 -15.89 5.65 4.77
N ALA A 180 -14.83 4.86 4.92
CA ALA A 180 -13.81 4.68 3.89
C ALA A 180 -14.42 4.20 2.57
N LYS A 181 -13.79 4.60 1.47
CA LYS A 181 -14.14 4.16 0.12
C LYS A 181 -13.14 3.13 -0.38
N PHE A 182 -13.65 2.18 -1.15
CA PHE A 182 -12.85 1.05 -1.62
C PHE A 182 -12.99 0.88 -3.13
N ILE A 183 -11.86 0.71 -3.80
CA ILE A 183 -11.78 0.40 -5.23
C ILE A 183 -11.02 -0.92 -5.33
N TYR A 184 -11.70 -1.98 -5.76
CA TYR A 184 -11.06 -3.28 -5.94
C TYR A 184 -10.74 -3.52 -7.41
N LEU A 185 -9.44 -3.63 -7.72
CA LEU A 185 -8.95 -3.82 -9.08
C LEU A 185 -8.68 -5.31 -9.34
N LYS A 186 -9.46 -5.87 -10.28
CA LYS A 186 -9.33 -7.24 -10.79
C LYS A 186 -8.48 -7.25 -12.05
N ARG A 187 -7.71 -8.29 -12.27
CA ARG A 187 -6.97 -8.53 -13.51
C ARG A 187 -6.95 -10.01 -13.83
N ASN A 188 -6.76 -10.35 -15.09
CA ASN A 188 -6.60 -11.74 -15.53
C ASN A 188 -5.55 -12.47 -14.65
N PRO A 189 -5.92 -13.56 -13.95
CA PRO A 189 -5.04 -14.22 -12.99
C PRO A 189 -3.79 -14.84 -13.63
N TYR A 190 -3.85 -15.26 -14.89
CA TYR A 190 -2.68 -15.79 -15.60
C TYR A 190 -1.64 -14.68 -15.83
N THR A 191 -2.09 -13.50 -16.25
CA THR A 191 -1.20 -12.33 -16.40
C THR A 191 -0.58 -11.91 -15.07
N VAL A 192 -1.36 -11.93 -13.99
CA VAL A 192 -0.88 -11.64 -12.62
C VAL A 192 0.18 -12.67 -12.21
N PHE A 193 -0.06 -13.95 -12.45
CA PHE A 193 0.87 -15.03 -12.10
C PHE A 193 2.23 -14.88 -12.83
N GLU A 194 2.22 -14.73 -14.15
CA GLU A 194 3.45 -14.58 -14.94
C GLU A 194 4.24 -13.33 -14.52
N SER A 195 3.55 -12.22 -14.29
CA SER A 195 4.19 -10.99 -13.80
C SER A 195 4.76 -11.14 -12.39
N THR A 196 4.09 -11.89 -11.51
CA THR A 196 4.57 -12.18 -10.14
C THR A 196 5.79 -13.08 -10.16
N ARG A 197 5.79 -14.11 -11.00
CA ARG A 197 6.93 -15.01 -11.20
C ARG A 197 8.17 -14.25 -11.67
N SER A 198 8.02 -13.41 -12.70
CA SER A 198 9.09 -12.55 -13.20
C SER A 198 9.63 -11.59 -12.14
N PHE A 199 8.73 -10.94 -11.39
CA PHE A 199 9.09 -10.04 -10.30
C PHE A 199 9.90 -10.75 -9.22
N PHE A 200 9.48 -11.94 -8.82
CA PHE A 200 10.19 -12.70 -7.80
C PHE A 200 11.60 -13.07 -8.26
N THR A 201 11.71 -13.65 -9.47
CA THR A 201 13.02 -14.09 -10.00
C THR A 201 14.00 -12.92 -10.13
N ASN A 202 13.54 -11.78 -10.62
CA ASN A 202 14.41 -10.66 -10.94
C ASN A 202 14.68 -9.71 -9.76
N THR A 203 13.77 -9.63 -8.78
CA THR A 203 13.83 -8.62 -7.73
C THR A 203 14.00 -9.22 -6.34
N ILE A 204 13.24 -10.25 -5.98
CA ILE A 204 13.27 -10.80 -4.61
C ILE A 204 14.40 -11.81 -4.44
N GLN A 205 14.68 -12.62 -5.46
CA GLN A 205 15.71 -13.63 -5.39
C GLN A 205 17.09 -13.10 -4.91
N PRO A 206 17.57 -11.93 -5.34
CA PRO A 206 18.83 -11.37 -4.83
C PRO A 206 18.80 -10.91 -3.37
N LEU A 207 17.60 -10.66 -2.81
CA LEU A 207 17.42 -10.11 -1.45
C LEU A 207 17.21 -11.19 -0.40
N ARG A 208 16.85 -12.41 -0.79
CA ARG A 208 16.50 -13.49 0.13
C ARG A 208 17.70 -13.93 0.98
N LEU A 209 17.43 -14.17 2.25
CA LEU A 209 18.39 -14.72 3.22
C LEU A 209 18.25 -16.24 3.42
N GLN A 210 17.34 -16.88 2.69
CA GLN A 210 17.05 -18.30 2.77
C GLN A 210 16.99 -18.91 1.38
N ASP A 211 17.54 -20.13 1.24
CA ASP A 211 17.37 -20.92 0.02
C ASP A 211 16.01 -21.61 0.00
N ILE A 212 15.31 -21.44 -1.10
CA ILE A 212 14.01 -22.07 -1.39
C ILE A 212 13.96 -22.38 -2.89
N SER A 213 13.38 -23.50 -3.28
CA SER A 213 13.27 -23.85 -4.69
C SER A 213 12.25 -22.97 -5.43
N ASN A 214 12.41 -22.84 -6.74
CA ASN A 214 11.47 -22.07 -7.56
C ASN A 214 10.07 -22.70 -7.53
N GLU A 215 9.97 -24.01 -7.55
CA GLU A 215 8.70 -24.73 -7.48
C GLU A 215 7.96 -24.45 -6.17
N GLN A 216 8.68 -24.42 -5.05
CA GLN A 216 8.10 -24.12 -3.74
C GLN A 216 7.60 -22.67 -3.71
N ILE A 217 8.34 -21.73 -4.29
CA ILE A 217 7.95 -20.33 -4.36
C ILE A 217 6.72 -20.13 -5.24
N GLU A 218 6.69 -20.76 -6.41
CA GLU A 218 5.53 -20.67 -7.31
C GLU A 218 4.28 -21.26 -6.65
N SER A 219 4.42 -22.40 -5.97
CA SER A 219 3.33 -22.99 -5.17
C SER A 219 2.84 -22.01 -4.08
N ASN A 220 3.76 -21.37 -3.36
CA ASN A 220 3.41 -20.38 -2.33
C ASN A 220 2.71 -19.17 -2.91
N PHE A 221 3.09 -18.66 -4.08
CA PHE A 221 2.39 -17.54 -4.74
C PHE A 221 0.97 -17.87 -5.12
N ILE A 222 0.76 -19.06 -5.69
CA ILE A 222 -0.59 -19.52 -6.04
C ILE A 222 -1.45 -19.59 -4.78
N GLU A 223 -0.89 -20.13 -3.70
CA GLU A 223 -1.61 -20.25 -2.44
C GLU A 223 -1.89 -18.88 -1.80
N VAL A 224 -0.94 -17.95 -1.80
CA VAL A 224 -1.15 -16.57 -1.32
C VAL A 224 -2.21 -15.86 -2.15
N TYR A 225 -2.16 -16.00 -3.51
CA TYR A 225 -3.17 -15.43 -4.38
C TYR A 225 -4.57 -15.96 -4.04
N ARG A 226 -4.69 -17.28 -3.88
CA ARG A 226 -5.95 -17.96 -3.55
C ARG A 226 -6.50 -17.48 -2.20
N ARG A 227 -5.67 -17.47 -1.15
CA ARG A 227 -6.06 -17.04 0.20
C ARG A 227 -6.48 -15.57 0.21
N LEU A 228 -5.71 -14.69 -0.43
CA LEU A 228 -6.02 -13.26 -0.49
C LEU A 228 -7.35 -12.99 -1.22
N PHE A 229 -7.60 -13.69 -2.34
CA PHE A 229 -8.84 -13.59 -3.08
C PHE A 229 -10.05 -14.03 -2.24
N TYR A 230 -9.98 -15.21 -1.62
CA TYR A 230 -11.07 -15.69 -0.77
C TYR A 230 -11.28 -14.83 0.47
N LYS A 231 -10.22 -14.29 1.05
CA LYS A 231 -10.33 -13.38 2.20
C LYS A 231 -11.04 -12.08 1.82
N TYR A 232 -10.74 -11.53 0.65
CA TYR A 232 -11.48 -10.38 0.13
C TYR A 232 -12.96 -10.72 -0.10
N GLU A 233 -13.26 -11.82 -0.80
CA GLU A 233 -14.63 -12.25 -1.05
C GLU A 233 -15.44 -12.49 0.26
N GLU A 234 -14.78 -13.02 1.28
CA GLU A 234 -15.34 -13.20 2.63
C GLU A 234 -15.66 -11.85 3.31
N GLN A 235 -14.81 -10.84 3.14
CA GLN A 235 -14.91 -9.60 3.90
C GLN A 235 -15.56 -8.43 3.17
N LYS A 236 -15.67 -8.46 1.84
CA LYS A 236 -16.18 -7.32 1.06
C LYS A 236 -17.60 -6.90 1.44
N HIS A 237 -18.43 -7.81 1.96
CA HIS A 237 -19.77 -7.49 2.44
C HIS A 237 -19.79 -6.64 3.71
N LEU A 238 -18.66 -6.49 4.41
CA LEU A 238 -18.51 -5.59 5.56
C LEU A 238 -18.38 -4.13 5.14
N ILE A 239 -18.06 -3.88 3.86
CA ILE A 239 -17.98 -2.52 3.32
C ILE A 239 -19.40 -1.98 3.17
N PRO A 240 -19.71 -0.79 3.71
CA PRO A 240 -21.03 -0.19 3.56
C PRO A 240 -21.48 -0.07 2.10
N GLU A 241 -22.77 -0.20 1.87
CA GLU A 241 -23.36 -0.03 0.53
C GLU A 241 -23.00 1.36 -0.05
N GLY A 242 -22.62 1.39 -1.33
CA GLY A 242 -22.15 2.61 -2.01
C GLY A 242 -20.69 3.00 -1.73
N ASN A 243 -19.95 2.22 -0.91
CA ASN A 243 -18.55 2.51 -0.61
C ASN A 243 -17.56 1.56 -1.32
N LEU A 244 -18.03 0.66 -2.18
CA LEU A 244 -17.20 -0.26 -2.95
C LEU A 244 -17.48 -0.16 -4.45
N VAL A 245 -16.42 -0.04 -5.24
CA VAL A 245 -16.47 -0.22 -6.70
C VAL A 245 -15.46 -1.29 -7.10
N GLU A 246 -15.89 -2.30 -7.84
CA GLU A 246 -15.03 -3.32 -8.42
C GLU A 246 -14.77 -3.00 -9.89
N VAL A 247 -13.50 -2.97 -10.31
CA VAL A 247 -13.04 -2.55 -11.65
C VAL A 247 -12.17 -3.65 -12.26
N LYS A 248 -12.32 -3.90 -13.54
CA LYS A 248 -11.37 -4.72 -14.31
C LYS A 248 -10.22 -3.83 -14.80
N PHE A 249 -8.99 -4.30 -14.62
CA PHE A 249 -7.81 -3.55 -15.07
C PHE A 249 -7.84 -3.31 -16.59
N GLU A 250 -8.27 -4.31 -17.33
CA GLU A 250 -8.35 -4.26 -18.79
C GLU A 250 -9.27 -3.12 -19.27
N ASP A 251 -10.39 -2.88 -18.60
CA ASP A 251 -11.30 -1.78 -18.90
C ASP A 251 -10.69 -0.43 -18.47
N PHE A 252 -10.04 -0.39 -17.30
CA PHE A 252 -9.37 0.81 -16.81
C PHE A 252 -8.18 1.23 -17.67
N GLU A 253 -7.42 0.28 -18.21
CA GLU A 253 -6.28 0.55 -19.08
C GLU A 253 -6.71 1.12 -20.44
N GLN A 254 -7.90 0.73 -20.95
CA GLN A 254 -8.44 1.24 -22.22
C GLN A 254 -8.85 2.71 -22.15
N ASP A 255 -9.51 3.12 -21.06
CA ASP A 255 -9.94 4.52 -20.86
C ASP A 255 -9.90 4.86 -19.38
N ALA A 256 -8.68 5.17 -18.91
CA ALA A 256 -8.46 5.52 -17.50
C ALA A 256 -9.20 6.79 -17.09
N PHE A 257 -9.43 7.76 -18.00
CA PHE A 257 -10.12 8.99 -17.68
C PHE A 257 -11.61 8.75 -17.42
N ALA A 258 -12.32 8.14 -18.37
CA ALA A 258 -13.74 7.85 -18.24
C ALA A 258 -14.03 6.91 -17.06
N MET A 259 -13.16 5.90 -16.84
CA MET A 259 -13.29 4.99 -15.70
C MET A 259 -13.05 5.70 -14.36
N THR A 260 -12.11 6.64 -14.29
CA THR A 260 -11.89 7.45 -13.08
C THR A 260 -13.11 8.31 -12.78
N GLU A 261 -13.68 8.98 -13.79
CA GLU A 261 -14.92 9.77 -13.65
C GLU A 261 -16.08 8.90 -13.12
N ASP A 262 -16.27 7.71 -13.66
CA ASP A 262 -17.31 6.77 -13.22
C ASP A 262 -17.10 6.33 -11.75
N ILE A 263 -15.85 6.05 -11.35
CA ILE A 263 -15.50 5.70 -9.97
C ILE A 263 -15.81 6.88 -9.02
N TYR A 264 -15.44 8.11 -9.38
CA TYR A 264 -15.74 9.30 -8.57
C TYR A 264 -17.25 9.45 -8.35
N LYS A 265 -18.05 9.29 -9.41
CA LYS A 265 -19.53 9.35 -9.34
C LYS A 265 -20.08 8.26 -8.43
N LYS A 266 -19.66 7.00 -8.61
CA LYS A 266 -20.15 5.83 -7.86
C LYS A 266 -19.81 5.91 -6.37
N LEU A 267 -18.62 6.38 -6.02
CA LEU A 267 -18.16 6.51 -4.65
C LEU A 267 -18.51 7.87 -4.02
N ASN A 268 -19.14 8.76 -4.79
CA ASN A 268 -19.41 10.13 -4.37
C ASN A 268 -18.14 10.86 -3.85
N LEU A 269 -17.04 10.74 -4.61
CA LEU A 269 -15.79 11.45 -4.29
C LEU A 269 -15.87 12.91 -4.75
N PRO A 270 -15.31 13.86 -4.00
CA PRO A 270 -15.30 15.26 -4.39
C PRO A 270 -14.25 15.54 -5.48
N GLY A 271 -14.46 16.62 -6.27
CA GLY A 271 -13.36 17.29 -6.98
C GLY A 271 -12.94 16.69 -8.31
N PHE A 272 -13.75 15.85 -8.96
CA PHE A 272 -13.47 15.47 -10.34
C PHE A 272 -13.91 16.60 -11.29
N GLU A 273 -12.96 17.48 -11.67
CA GLU A 273 -13.13 18.56 -12.64
C GLU A 273 -12.14 18.42 -13.81
#